data_dfb4c2330e90982e20db28b4f0eb861f
#
_entry.id   dfb4c2330e90982e20db28b4f0eb861f
#
_cell.length_a   1.000
_cell.length_b   1.000
_cell.length_c   1.000
_cell.angle_alpha   90.00
_cell.angle_beta   90.00
_cell.angle_gamma   90.00
#
_symmetry.space_group_name_H-M   'P 1'
#
loop_
_entity.id
_entity.type
_entity.pdbx_description
1 polymer ?
#
loop_
_entity_poly.entity_id
_entity_poly.type
_entity_poly.pdbx_seq_one_letter_code
_entity_poly.pdbx_strand_id
1 'polypeptide(L)'
;SGGGTGTYGSVSRTPAVEGNSWYASSPWMWDWNAEIAQNSDNIDEEFSADNNRSTGILRNSINRQNTLGLISKLNYDVSDELEVQVGIDWRSAAIEHAREVRDLLGGDYYVDFADDNAPDGKVVGLGDIIAYHNETTVDWFGAFVQGKYDIAKFNLYGMGGVSTIGYSYLDHFAVDASKVSADAITTFQVKGGGRYNLDDRMSAFANIGYVQKPPILDNVIAYDGTVSTDPDNEKFISNEFGGAYNSDKVAIKGSYYNTQWKDRNLTKSVETGAGDSGDTDIIYLTGVNQGHSGWEVETKVSLHDMVDLDVAISVGSWAFDGDAKGDYQEMEYNEEGQVIGQTTTEYEYALDGLKIGDMPQTAYVGGLTIKPIKGLNVQGLYRWYDNHYADWSPDSREVSGDVDRAQVWKSPSYGKLDLHLSYKLPDIAGLGMTLSGHIFNALDGVYVQDAVDNSQYNGYGDKVHAAHNAEVFLGTPRNFNVGLAVNF
;
A
#
# COMPACT_ATOMS: atom_id res chain seq x y z
N SER A 1 8.76 -13.71 -7.77
CA SER A 1 7.81 -14.72 -7.35
C SER A 1 7.66 -15.74 -8.46
N GLY A 2 8.22 -16.94 -8.28
CA GLY A 2 7.99 -18.06 -9.17
C GLY A 2 6.72 -18.77 -8.70
N GLY A 3 5.64 -18.67 -9.46
CA GLY A 3 4.49 -19.52 -9.29
C GLY A 3 4.49 -20.57 -10.38
N GLY A 4 4.51 -21.85 -10.04
CA GLY A 4 4.15 -22.87 -10.98
C GLY A 4 2.65 -22.78 -11.24
N THR A 5 2.23 -22.78 -12.48
CA THR A 5 0.82 -22.97 -12.84
C THR A 5 0.54 -24.47 -12.91
N GLY A 6 -0.65 -24.90 -12.56
CA GLY A 6 -1.08 -26.30 -12.63
C GLY A 6 -0.64 -27.18 -11.45
N THR A 7 0.61 -27.14 -11.06
CA THR A 7 1.11 -27.89 -9.89
C THR A 7 1.01 -27.12 -8.58
N TYR A 8 0.77 -25.82 -8.63
CA TYR A 8 0.63 -25.02 -7.41
C TYR A 8 -0.53 -25.51 -6.52
N GLY A 9 -1.61 -25.97 -7.14
CA GLY A 9 -2.70 -26.61 -6.45
C GLY A 9 -2.48 -28.09 -6.10
N SER A 10 -1.66 -28.81 -6.87
CA SER A 10 -1.40 -30.24 -6.64
C SER A 10 -0.27 -30.53 -5.65
N VAL A 11 0.57 -29.56 -5.34
CA VAL A 11 1.35 -29.60 -4.10
C VAL A 11 0.36 -29.44 -2.97
N SER A 12 -0.38 -30.52 -2.79
CA SER A 12 -1.37 -30.67 -1.76
C SER A 12 -0.94 -29.90 -0.51
N ARG A 13 -1.75 -28.96 -0.07
CA ARG A 13 -1.71 -28.42 1.27
C ARG A 13 -1.89 -29.52 2.32
N THR A 14 -1.87 -30.78 1.88
CA THR A 14 -1.81 -31.93 2.77
C THR A 14 -0.42 -31.88 3.42
N PRO A 15 -0.35 -31.58 4.71
CA PRO A 15 0.92 -31.33 5.37
C PRO A 15 1.77 -32.58 5.32
N ALA A 16 2.94 -32.48 4.73
CA ALA A 16 4.00 -33.48 4.93
C ALA A 16 4.43 -33.52 6.41
N VAL A 17 3.98 -32.54 7.20
CA VAL A 17 4.18 -32.43 8.64
C VAL A 17 2.84 -32.03 9.24
N GLU A 18 2.24 -32.90 10.03
CA GLU A 18 1.01 -32.65 10.76
C GLU A 18 1.08 -31.30 11.50
N GLY A 19 0.17 -30.38 11.17
CA GLY A 19 0.07 -29.07 11.79
C GLY A 19 0.81 -27.90 11.11
N ASN A 20 1.45 -28.05 9.92
CA ASN A 20 2.20 -27.01 9.24
C ASN A 20 1.85 -26.89 7.75
N SER A 21 0.63 -26.43 7.46
CA SER A 21 0.15 -26.29 6.09
C SER A 21 0.96 -25.28 5.23
N TRP A 22 1.57 -24.26 5.83
CA TRP A 22 2.38 -23.30 5.10
C TRP A 22 3.74 -23.86 4.63
N TYR A 23 4.28 -24.89 5.29
CA TYR A 23 5.51 -25.56 4.80
C TYR A 23 5.27 -26.31 3.50
N ALA A 24 4.07 -26.88 3.31
CA ALA A 24 3.74 -27.60 2.09
C ALA A 24 3.62 -26.68 0.86
N SER A 25 3.28 -25.41 1.05
CA SER A 25 3.21 -24.38 0.00
C SER A 25 4.51 -23.57 -0.16
N SER A 26 5.55 -23.86 0.63
CA SER A 26 6.82 -23.13 0.56
C SER A 26 7.60 -23.54 -0.70
N PRO A 27 8.10 -22.58 -1.52
CA PRO A 27 8.96 -22.84 -2.66
C PRO A 27 10.23 -23.62 -2.30
N TRP A 28 10.68 -23.54 -1.04
CA TRP A 28 11.83 -24.27 -0.53
C TRP A 28 11.59 -25.77 -0.33
N MET A 29 10.30 -26.17 -0.24
CA MET A 29 9.88 -27.56 -0.07
C MET A 29 9.40 -28.19 -1.38
N TRP A 30 9.44 -27.46 -2.49
CA TRP A 30 9.02 -27.95 -3.80
C TRP A 30 10.04 -28.94 -4.35
N ASP A 31 9.58 -30.10 -4.80
CA ASP A 31 10.46 -31.08 -5.48
C ASP A 31 10.65 -30.72 -6.97
N TRP A 32 11.56 -29.79 -7.20
CA TRP A 32 11.92 -29.34 -8.55
C TRP A 32 12.37 -30.47 -9.47
N ASN A 33 13.03 -31.51 -8.94
CA ASN A 33 13.50 -32.63 -9.74
C ASN A 33 12.32 -33.51 -10.18
N ALA A 34 11.34 -33.72 -9.35
CA ALA A 34 10.13 -34.45 -9.72
C ALA A 34 9.35 -33.70 -10.81
N GLU A 35 9.19 -32.38 -10.68
CA GLU A 35 8.54 -31.55 -11.68
C GLU A 35 9.25 -31.60 -13.04
N ILE A 36 10.56 -31.41 -13.04
CA ILE A 36 11.38 -31.48 -14.26
C ILE A 36 11.27 -32.86 -14.89
N ALA A 37 11.31 -33.94 -14.11
CA ALA A 37 11.19 -35.30 -14.63
C ALA A 37 9.82 -35.56 -15.25
N GLN A 38 8.74 -35.08 -14.59
CA GLN A 38 7.38 -35.18 -15.10
C GLN A 38 7.24 -34.47 -16.45
N ASN A 39 7.67 -33.21 -16.52
CA ASN A 39 7.58 -32.43 -17.75
C ASN A 39 8.40 -33.02 -18.88
N SER A 40 9.59 -33.56 -18.59
CA SER A 40 10.51 -34.14 -19.60
C SER A 40 10.04 -35.47 -20.19
N ASP A 41 8.99 -36.08 -19.64
CA ASP A 41 8.46 -37.39 -20.11
C ASP A 41 6.93 -37.26 -20.38
N ASN A 42 6.40 -36.07 -20.53
CA ASN A 42 4.97 -35.83 -20.71
C ASN A 42 4.64 -35.53 -22.18
N ILE A 43 4.33 -36.57 -22.97
CA ILE A 43 3.81 -36.41 -24.32
C ILE A 43 2.30 -36.24 -24.25
N ASP A 44 1.81 -35.14 -24.82
CA ASP A 44 0.40 -34.85 -25.00
C ASP A 44 0.05 -34.85 -26.49
N GLU A 45 -0.48 -35.99 -26.97
CA GLU A 45 -0.77 -36.22 -28.39
C GLU A 45 -1.83 -35.23 -28.97
N GLU A 46 -2.58 -34.54 -28.12
CA GLU A 46 -3.53 -33.49 -28.56
C GLU A 46 -2.80 -32.29 -29.15
N PHE A 47 -1.66 -31.93 -28.57
CA PHE A 47 -0.88 -30.74 -28.99
C PHE A 47 0.41 -31.11 -29.72
N SER A 48 1.06 -32.23 -29.36
CA SER A 48 2.29 -32.70 -30.02
C SER A 48 2.56 -34.17 -29.74
N ALA A 49 2.84 -34.95 -30.78
CA ALA A 49 3.26 -36.34 -30.66
C ALA A 49 4.80 -36.49 -30.39
N ASP A 50 5.56 -35.41 -30.62
CA ASP A 50 7.04 -35.47 -30.63
C ASP A 50 7.67 -34.62 -29.52
N ASN A 51 6.95 -33.65 -28.93
CA ASN A 51 7.46 -32.71 -27.94
C ASN A 51 6.76 -32.88 -26.60
N ASN A 52 7.49 -32.67 -25.51
CA ASN A 52 7.01 -32.83 -24.16
C ASN A 52 6.27 -31.55 -23.70
N ARG A 53 5.05 -31.72 -23.21
CA ARG A 53 4.24 -30.64 -22.62
C ARG A 53 4.64 -30.42 -21.18
N SER A 54 4.98 -29.17 -20.80
CA SER A 54 5.08 -28.77 -19.41
C SER A 54 3.69 -28.61 -18.78
N THR A 55 3.45 -29.23 -17.64
CA THR A 55 2.26 -29.03 -16.79
C THR A 55 2.54 -27.97 -15.72
N GLY A 56 3.77 -27.90 -15.22
CA GLY A 56 4.25 -26.85 -14.34
C GLY A 56 5.36 -26.02 -14.99
N ILE A 57 5.29 -24.70 -14.83
CA ILE A 57 6.26 -23.76 -15.40
C ILE A 57 6.64 -22.68 -14.38
N LEU A 58 7.75 -22.00 -14.62
CA LEU A 58 8.02 -20.71 -13.98
C LEU A 58 7.52 -19.58 -14.87
N ARG A 59 6.89 -18.57 -14.25
CA ARG A 59 6.40 -17.38 -14.94
C ARG A 59 6.95 -16.10 -14.34
N ASN A 60 7.12 -15.08 -15.16
CA ASN A 60 7.37 -13.71 -14.74
C ASN A 60 6.05 -12.96 -14.61
N SER A 61 5.89 -12.14 -13.59
CA SER A 61 4.89 -11.06 -13.62
C SER A 61 5.48 -9.85 -14.32
N ILE A 62 4.82 -9.41 -15.36
CA ILE A 62 5.20 -8.22 -16.13
C ILE A 62 4.35 -7.05 -15.63
N ASN A 63 5.02 -6.02 -15.13
CA ASN A 63 4.44 -4.76 -14.75
C ASN A 63 5.30 -3.66 -15.35
N ARG A 64 4.91 -3.13 -16.51
CA ARG A 64 5.62 -2.06 -17.20
C ARG A 64 4.80 -0.80 -17.14
N GLN A 65 5.45 0.32 -16.86
CA GLN A 65 4.80 1.63 -16.85
C GLN A 65 5.65 2.65 -17.58
N ASN A 66 5.02 3.34 -18.52
CA ASN A 66 5.59 4.51 -19.18
C ASN A 66 4.77 5.73 -18.78
N THR A 67 5.41 6.71 -18.15
CA THR A 67 4.75 7.94 -17.70
C THR A 67 5.42 9.15 -18.31
N LEU A 68 4.61 10.03 -18.91
CA LEU A 68 5.00 11.35 -19.34
C LEU A 68 4.21 12.39 -18.52
N GLY A 69 4.88 13.44 -18.05
CA GLY A 69 4.23 14.48 -17.27
C GLY A 69 4.86 15.85 -17.43
N LEU A 70 4.04 16.87 -17.24
CA LEU A 70 4.43 18.27 -17.22
C LEU A 70 3.82 18.94 -15.99
N ILE A 71 4.68 19.49 -15.13
CA ILE A 71 4.27 20.31 -13.99
C ILE A 71 4.84 21.71 -14.19
N SER A 72 3.96 22.72 -14.15
CA SER A 72 4.36 24.13 -14.23
C SER A 72 3.75 24.92 -13.08
N LYS A 73 4.56 25.78 -12.49
CA LYS A 73 4.15 26.68 -11.40
C LYS A 73 4.64 28.08 -11.67
N LEU A 74 3.78 29.06 -11.43
CA LEU A 74 4.10 30.47 -11.49
C LEU A 74 3.83 31.08 -10.10
N ASN A 75 4.85 31.67 -9.51
CA ASN A 75 4.73 32.47 -8.29
C ASN A 75 4.73 33.95 -8.67
N TYR A 76 3.84 34.69 -8.07
CA TYR A 76 3.70 36.12 -8.29
C TYR A 76 3.47 36.87 -6.98
N ASP A 77 4.37 37.77 -6.67
CA ASP A 77 4.24 38.68 -5.52
C ASP A 77 3.34 39.84 -5.92
N VAL A 78 2.09 39.82 -5.44
CA VAL A 78 1.09 40.86 -5.69
C VAL A 78 1.41 42.11 -4.89
N SER A 79 1.88 41.92 -3.65
CA SER A 79 2.40 42.96 -2.74
C SER A 79 3.44 42.33 -1.81
N ASP A 80 4.02 43.13 -0.92
CA ASP A 80 4.94 42.64 0.11
C ASP A 80 4.26 41.63 1.08
N GLU A 81 2.93 41.69 1.19
CA GLU A 81 2.15 40.84 2.08
C GLU A 81 1.44 39.68 1.37
N LEU A 82 1.22 39.75 0.05
CA LEU A 82 0.43 38.78 -0.72
C LEU A 82 1.24 38.12 -1.83
N GLU A 83 1.52 36.83 -1.66
CA GLU A 83 2.06 35.93 -2.69
C GLU A 83 0.91 35.07 -3.27
N VAL A 84 0.85 34.97 -4.57
CA VAL A 84 -0.08 34.08 -5.29
C VAL A 84 0.71 33.08 -6.13
N GLN A 85 0.35 31.82 -6.05
CA GLN A 85 0.89 30.76 -6.88
C GLN A 85 -0.23 30.13 -7.71
N VAL A 86 0.00 29.97 -9.00
CA VAL A 86 -0.86 29.18 -9.89
C VAL A 86 -0.06 28.04 -10.49
N GLY A 87 -0.71 26.90 -10.72
CA GLY A 87 -0.02 25.75 -11.29
C GLY A 87 -0.94 24.86 -12.09
N ILE A 88 -0.29 24.12 -12.99
CA ILE A 88 -0.90 23.03 -13.77
C ILE A 88 -0.06 21.76 -13.59
N ASP A 89 -0.73 20.62 -13.64
CA ASP A 89 -0.14 19.28 -13.59
C ASP A 89 -0.83 18.42 -14.65
N TRP A 90 -0.08 17.98 -15.64
CA TRP A 90 -0.57 17.04 -16.64
C TRP A 90 0.30 15.80 -16.64
N ARG A 91 -0.33 14.63 -16.68
CA ARG A 91 0.34 13.33 -16.74
C ARG A 91 -0.45 12.37 -17.61
N SER A 92 0.28 11.52 -18.33
CA SER A 92 -0.27 10.38 -19.02
C SER A 92 0.60 9.16 -18.71
N ALA A 93 -0.02 8.07 -18.29
CA ALA A 93 0.66 6.81 -17.98
C ALA A 93 0.03 5.68 -18.78
N ALA A 94 0.86 4.90 -19.46
CA ALA A 94 0.49 3.61 -20.04
C ALA A 94 1.11 2.51 -19.18
N ILE A 95 0.28 1.58 -18.74
CA ILE A 95 0.61 0.51 -17.79
C ILE A 95 0.25 -0.82 -18.44
N GLU A 96 1.21 -1.72 -18.55
CA GLU A 96 1.04 -3.07 -19.07
C GLU A 96 1.16 -4.07 -17.92
N HIS A 97 0.17 -4.92 -17.78
CA HIS A 97 0.19 -6.06 -16.87
C HIS A 97 0.07 -7.36 -17.69
N ALA A 98 1.01 -8.27 -17.52
CA ALA A 98 1.02 -9.54 -18.21
C ALA A 98 1.75 -10.61 -17.40
N ARG A 99 1.66 -11.84 -17.84
CA ARG A 99 2.53 -12.92 -17.39
C ARG A 99 3.25 -13.54 -18.56
N GLU A 100 4.50 -13.92 -18.36
CA GLU A 100 5.40 -14.42 -19.37
C GLU A 100 5.98 -15.76 -18.94
N VAL A 101 6.11 -16.72 -19.83
CA VAL A 101 6.81 -17.99 -19.57
C VAL A 101 8.29 -17.71 -19.34
N ARG A 102 8.76 -18.01 -18.13
CA ARG A 102 10.15 -17.84 -17.73
C ARG A 102 10.99 -19.09 -17.91
N ASP A 103 10.42 -20.26 -17.57
CA ASP A 103 11.12 -21.55 -17.65
C ASP A 103 10.08 -22.66 -17.78
N LEU A 104 10.30 -23.58 -18.70
CA LEU A 104 9.42 -24.70 -18.97
C LEU A 104 9.70 -25.92 -18.07
N LEU A 105 10.70 -25.86 -17.19
CA LEU A 105 11.05 -26.92 -16.25
C LEU A 105 11.16 -28.29 -16.90
N GLY A 106 11.88 -28.37 -18.03
CA GLY A 106 12.23 -29.61 -18.69
C GLY A 106 11.32 -30.06 -19.84
N GLY A 107 10.15 -29.42 -20.04
CA GLY A 107 9.32 -29.62 -21.23
C GLY A 107 9.77 -28.75 -22.40
N ASP A 108 9.18 -28.99 -23.57
CA ASP A 108 9.45 -28.25 -24.80
C ASP A 108 8.48 -27.11 -25.04
N TYR A 109 7.27 -27.18 -24.48
CA TYR A 109 6.21 -26.18 -24.60
C TYR A 109 5.27 -26.22 -23.39
N TYR A 110 4.45 -25.17 -23.26
CA TYR A 110 3.31 -25.08 -22.35
C TYR A 110 2.05 -24.80 -23.15
N VAL A 111 0.89 -25.19 -22.65
CA VAL A 111 -0.41 -24.84 -23.24
C VAL A 111 -1.11 -23.86 -22.32
N ASP A 112 -1.35 -22.67 -22.83
CA ASP A 112 -2.12 -21.63 -22.16
C ASP A 112 -3.56 -21.62 -22.68
N PHE A 113 -4.53 -21.62 -21.77
CA PHE A 113 -5.96 -21.62 -22.09
C PHE A 113 -6.64 -20.28 -21.75
N ALA A 114 -5.88 -19.29 -21.32
CA ALA A 114 -6.43 -18.01 -20.90
C ALA A 114 -6.66 -17.03 -22.05
N ASP A 115 -6.18 -17.33 -23.27
CA ASP A 115 -6.39 -16.49 -24.44
C ASP A 115 -7.71 -16.91 -25.12
N ASP A 116 -8.77 -16.09 -24.96
CA ASP A 116 -10.10 -16.33 -25.52
C ASP A 116 -10.09 -16.46 -27.06
N ASN A 117 -9.03 -15.96 -27.72
CA ASN A 117 -8.84 -16.12 -29.17
C ASN A 117 -8.31 -17.52 -29.54
N ALA A 118 -7.94 -18.34 -28.55
CA ALA A 118 -7.47 -19.72 -28.71
C ALA A 118 -8.14 -20.65 -27.69
N PRO A 119 -9.46 -20.84 -27.74
CA PRO A 119 -10.21 -21.59 -26.73
C PRO A 119 -9.81 -23.05 -26.60
N ASP A 120 -9.24 -23.65 -27.66
CA ASP A 120 -8.73 -25.02 -27.65
C ASP A 120 -7.31 -25.12 -27.07
N GLY A 121 -6.77 -24.03 -26.53
CA GLY A 121 -5.41 -23.94 -25.98
C GLY A 121 -4.37 -23.41 -26.98
N LYS A 122 -3.50 -22.57 -26.48
CA LYS A 122 -2.42 -21.94 -27.22
C LYS A 122 -1.08 -22.55 -26.83
N VAL A 123 -0.40 -23.17 -27.76
CA VAL A 123 0.97 -23.69 -27.56
C VAL A 123 1.93 -22.51 -27.45
N VAL A 124 2.66 -22.41 -26.34
CA VAL A 124 3.56 -21.30 -26.01
C VAL A 124 4.93 -21.80 -25.56
N GLY A 125 5.95 -20.98 -25.78
CA GLY A 125 7.33 -21.20 -25.39
C GLY A 125 7.89 -20.13 -24.45
N LEU A 126 9.20 -20.15 -24.24
CA LEU A 126 9.89 -19.17 -23.41
C LEU A 126 9.70 -17.75 -23.92
N GLY A 127 9.28 -16.85 -23.05
CA GLY A 127 9.05 -15.43 -23.35
C GLY A 127 7.67 -15.11 -23.92
N ASP A 128 6.83 -16.11 -24.17
CA ASP A 128 5.46 -15.89 -24.61
C ASP A 128 4.57 -15.44 -23.44
N ILE A 129 3.59 -14.60 -23.77
CA ILE A 129 2.61 -14.10 -22.79
C ILE A 129 1.53 -15.15 -22.57
N ILE A 130 1.17 -15.35 -21.28
CA ILE A 130 0.20 -16.34 -20.79
C ILE A 130 -0.68 -15.74 -19.69
N ALA A 131 -1.75 -16.43 -19.36
CA ALA A 131 -2.65 -16.21 -18.23
C ALA A 131 -3.45 -14.90 -18.31
N TYR A 132 -2.85 -13.76 -18.59
CA TYR A 132 -3.50 -12.49 -18.88
C TYR A 132 -2.54 -11.51 -19.56
N HIS A 133 -3.10 -10.61 -20.37
CA HIS A 133 -2.37 -9.51 -20.99
C HIS A 133 -3.27 -8.29 -21.11
N ASN A 134 -3.09 -7.31 -20.26
CA ASN A 134 -3.89 -6.10 -20.30
C ASN A 134 -3.04 -4.83 -20.28
N GLU A 135 -3.59 -3.79 -20.88
CA GLU A 135 -3.06 -2.44 -20.87
C GLU A 135 -4.06 -1.45 -20.26
N THR A 136 -3.58 -0.62 -19.36
CA THR A 136 -4.34 0.48 -18.78
C THR A 136 -3.69 1.81 -19.14
N THR A 137 -4.51 2.80 -19.51
CA THR A 137 -4.04 4.18 -19.63
C THR A 137 -4.71 5.04 -18.58
N VAL A 138 -3.91 5.91 -17.94
CA VAL A 138 -4.38 6.89 -16.97
C VAL A 138 -3.95 8.28 -17.44
N ASP A 139 -4.92 9.12 -17.76
CA ASP A 139 -4.71 10.50 -18.17
C ASP A 139 -5.17 11.47 -17.08
N TRP A 140 -4.26 12.27 -16.58
CA TRP A 140 -4.50 13.23 -15.51
C TRP A 140 -4.24 14.65 -15.96
N PHE A 141 -5.17 15.57 -15.63
CA PHE A 141 -4.96 17.01 -15.73
C PHE A 141 -5.45 17.70 -14.47
N GLY A 142 -4.64 18.57 -13.89
CA GLY A 142 -4.98 19.36 -12.72
C GLY A 142 -4.54 20.81 -12.86
N ALA A 143 -5.29 21.71 -12.23
CA ALA A 143 -4.94 23.12 -12.08
C ALA A 143 -5.26 23.60 -10.68
N PHE A 144 -4.45 24.50 -10.14
CA PHE A 144 -4.68 25.06 -8.82
C PHE A 144 -4.25 26.53 -8.72
N VAL A 145 -4.83 27.20 -7.74
CA VAL A 145 -4.42 28.52 -7.26
C VAL A 145 -4.23 28.46 -5.75
N GLN A 146 -3.18 29.06 -5.25
CA GLN A 146 -2.88 29.23 -3.84
C GLN A 146 -2.50 30.67 -3.54
N GLY A 147 -2.99 31.23 -2.45
CA GLY A 147 -2.57 32.51 -1.92
C GLY A 147 -1.97 32.38 -0.52
N LYS A 148 -0.94 33.14 -0.23
CA LYS A 148 -0.42 33.39 1.11
C LYS A 148 -0.52 34.87 1.42
N TYR A 149 -1.00 35.19 2.59
CA TYR A 149 -1.19 36.57 3.02
C TYR A 149 -0.65 36.78 4.43
N ASP A 150 0.39 37.60 4.53
CA ASP A 150 1.05 37.96 5.78
C ASP A 150 0.61 39.34 6.21
N ILE A 151 -0.19 39.46 7.26
CA ILE A 151 -0.67 40.73 7.80
C ILE A 151 -0.48 40.81 9.30
N ALA A 152 0.31 41.77 9.75
CA ALA A 152 0.61 42.01 11.16
C ALA A 152 1.07 40.71 11.86
N LYS A 153 0.23 40.12 12.71
CA LYS A 153 0.51 38.90 13.46
C LYS A 153 -0.05 37.63 12.78
N PHE A 154 -0.72 37.77 11.65
CA PHE A 154 -1.37 36.66 10.96
C PHE A 154 -0.57 36.24 9.72
N ASN A 155 -0.37 34.92 9.58
CA ASN A 155 0.06 34.30 8.34
C ASN A 155 -1.11 33.42 7.86
N LEU A 156 -1.74 33.78 6.77
CA LEU A 156 -2.91 33.11 6.23
C LEU A 156 -2.57 32.43 4.91
N TYR A 157 -3.21 31.33 4.62
CA TYR A 157 -3.14 30.72 3.29
C TYR A 157 -4.51 30.16 2.87
N GLY A 158 -4.73 30.11 1.58
CA GLY A 158 -5.86 29.45 0.96
C GLY A 158 -5.46 28.84 -0.38
N MET A 159 -6.04 27.69 -0.69
CA MET A 159 -5.78 26.96 -1.93
C MET A 159 -7.10 26.39 -2.47
N GLY A 160 -7.29 26.52 -3.79
CA GLY A 160 -8.33 25.82 -4.53
C GLY A 160 -7.73 25.12 -5.75
N GLY A 161 -8.20 23.92 -6.06
CA GLY A 161 -7.74 23.15 -7.22
C GLY A 161 -8.84 22.27 -7.77
N VAL A 162 -8.73 21.98 -9.06
CA VAL A 162 -9.59 21.05 -9.79
C VAL A 162 -8.71 20.11 -10.59
N SER A 163 -9.11 18.85 -10.69
CA SER A 163 -8.46 17.90 -11.57
C SER A 163 -9.47 16.97 -12.25
N THR A 164 -9.07 16.46 -13.40
CA THR A 164 -9.80 15.44 -14.15
C THR A 164 -8.88 14.24 -14.34
N ILE A 165 -9.45 13.05 -14.26
CA ILE A 165 -8.76 11.80 -14.56
C ILE A 165 -9.60 10.98 -15.54
N GLY A 166 -8.96 10.42 -16.56
CA GLY A 166 -9.55 9.48 -17.50
C GLY A 166 -8.86 8.13 -17.38
N TYR A 167 -9.65 7.08 -17.45
CA TYR A 167 -9.18 5.69 -17.46
C TYR A 167 -9.56 5.02 -18.76
N SER A 168 -8.67 4.17 -19.26
CA SER A 168 -9.01 3.24 -20.31
C SER A 168 -8.31 1.89 -20.09
N TYR A 169 -8.93 0.85 -20.57
CA TYR A 169 -8.51 -0.53 -20.38
C TYR A 169 -8.61 -1.29 -21.71
N LEU A 170 -7.66 -2.16 -21.97
CA LEU A 170 -7.61 -3.06 -23.10
C LEU A 170 -7.14 -4.42 -22.62
N ASP A 171 -7.98 -5.42 -22.79
CA ASP A 171 -7.61 -6.81 -22.64
C ASP A 171 -7.23 -7.39 -24.01
N HIS A 172 -5.99 -7.84 -24.15
CA HIS A 172 -5.47 -8.42 -25.39
C HIS A 172 -5.89 -9.87 -25.59
N PHE A 173 -6.38 -10.54 -24.53
CA PHE A 173 -6.84 -11.92 -24.58
C PHE A 173 -8.33 -12.03 -24.89
N ALA A 174 -9.10 -10.99 -24.66
CA ALA A 174 -10.52 -10.98 -25.00
C ALA A 174 -10.76 -11.15 -26.50
N VAL A 175 -11.82 -11.84 -26.84
CA VAL A 175 -12.30 -11.92 -28.23
C VAL A 175 -12.69 -10.52 -28.69
N ASP A 176 -12.24 -10.13 -29.89
CA ASP A 176 -12.47 -8.78 -30.43
C ASP A 176 -11.94 -7.68 -29.49
N ALA A 177 -10.73 -7.87 -28.95
CA ALA A 177 -10.07 -6.94 -28.04
C ALA A 177 -10.25 -5.48 -28.48
N SER A 178 -10.99 -4.72 -27.70
CA SER A 178 -11.26 -3.29 -27.98
C SER A 178 -10.97 -2.46 -26.73
N LYS A 179 -10.39 -1.28 -26.96
CA LYS A 179 -10.11 -0.35 -25.88
C LYS A 179 -11.40 0.21 -25.29
N VAL A 180 -11.64 -0.06 -24.02
CA VAL A 180 -12.73 0.48 -23.24
C VAL A 180 -12.26 1.76 -22.55
N SER A 181 -13.11 2.78 -22.44
CA SER A 181 -12.79 4.03 -21.78
C SER A 181 -13.95 4.49 -20.93
N ALA A 182 -13.64 4.94 -19.72
CA ALA A 182 -14.61 5.57 -18.84
C ALA A 182 -14.68 7.08 -19.09
N ASP A 183 -15.83 7.67 -18.75
CA ASP A 183 -15.96 9.13 -18.73
C ASP A 183 -14.97 9.76 -17.76
N ALA A 184 -14.48 10.96 -18.10
CA ALA A 184 -13.51 11.66 -17.27
C ALA A 184 -14.11 12.06 -15.92
N ILE A 185 -13.48 11.64 -14.83
CA ILE A 185 -13.89 11.90 -13.47
C ILE A 185 -13.27 13.22 -13.00
N THR A 186 -14.10 14.13 -12.54
CA THR A 186 -13.63 15.43 -12.04
C THR A 186 -13.63 15.46 -10.52
N THR A 187 -12.55 15.98 -9.96
CA THR A 187 -12.38 16.18 -8.51
C THR A 187 -11.99 17.61 -8.21
N PHE A 188 -12.28 18.08 -7.00
CA PHE A 188 -11.81 19.37 -6.53
C PHE A 188 -11.27 19.29 -5.11
N GLN A 189 -10.45 20.29 -4.77
CA GLN A 189 -9.92 20.45 -3.43
C GLN A 189 -9.94 21.93 -3.01
N VAL A 190 -10.24 22.14 -1.73
CA VAL A 190 -10.14 23.45 -1.08
C VAL A 190 -9.45 23.26 0.26
N LYS A 191 -8.39 24.03 0.50
CA LYS A 191 -7.67 24.03 1.78
C LYS A 191 -7.43 25.46 2.21
N GLY A 192 -7.44 25.68 3.52
CA GLY A 192 -7.10 26.98 4.07
C GLY A 192 -6.67 26.86 5.52
N GLY A 193 -5.94 27.84 5.96
CA GLY A 193 -5.49 27.88 7.34
C GLY A 193 -4.87 29.21 7.70
N GLY A 194 -4.55 29.31 8.96
CA GLY A 194 -3.90 30.50 9.47
C GLY A 194 -3.11 30.22 10.73
N ARG A 195 -2.08 31.03 10.89
CA ARG A 195 -1.26 31.08 12.09
C ARG A 195 -1.36 32.49 12.67
N TYR A 196 -1.61 32.57 13.96
CA TYR A 196 -1.55 33.80 14.72
C TYR A 196 -0.32 33.80 15.64
N ASN A 197 0.57 34.75 15.45
CA ASN A 197 1.75 34.95 16.28
C ASN A 197 1.37 35.80 17.50
N LEU A 198 1.25 35.17 18.66
CA LEU A 198 0.94 35.88 19.93
C LEU A 198 2.07 36.84 20.28
N ASP A 199 3.31 36.31 20.20
CA ASP A 199 4.57 37.02 20.35
C ASP A 199 5.67 36.37 19.50
N ASP A 200 6.95 36.74 19.69
CA ASP A 200 8.08 36.22 18.94
C ASP A 200 8.36 34.72 19.21
N ARG A 201 7.75 34.12 20.21
CA ARG A 201 7.97 32.73 20.64
C ARG A 201 6.74 31.86 20.53
N MET A 202 5.56 32.43 20.69
CA MET A 202 4.30 31.67 20.75
C MET A 202 3.41 31.94 19.54
N SER A 203 2.85 30.87 19.00
CA SER A 203 1.84 30.95 17.95
C SER A 203 0.77 29.90 18.14
N ALA A 204 -0.43 30.21 17.64
CA ALA A 204 -1.52 29.28 17.47
C ALA A 204 -1.86 29.15 15.98
N PHE A 205 -2.33 27.99 15.56
CA PHE A 205 -2.71 27.76 14.17
C PHE A 205 -3.98 26.91 14.05
N ALA A 206 -4.65 27.06 12.92
CA ALA A 206 -5.75 26.20 12.53
C ALA A 206 -5.73 25.96 11.03
N ASN A 207 -6.02 24.73 10.61
CA ASN A 207 -6.08 24.29 9.23
C ASN A 207 -7.40 23.57 8.98
N ILE A 208 -7.98 23.78 7.80
CA ILE A 208 -9.15 23.04 7.32
C ILE A 208 -8.90 22.60 5.88
N GLY A 209 -9.47 21.48 5.49
CA GLY A 209 -9.35 20.96 4.13
C GLY A 209 -10.53 20.10 3.73
N TYR A 210 -10.92 20.26 2.49
CA TYR A 210 -11.79 19.34 1.77
C TYR A 210 -11.08 18.91 0.49
N VAL A 211 -10.94 17.60 0.30
CA VAL A 211 -10.27 17.03 -0.86
C VAL A 211 -11.11 15.89 -1.40
N GLN A 212 -11.34 15.90 -2.70
CA GLN A 212 -11.83 14.73 -3.41
C GLN A 212 -10.67 13.96 -4.05
N LYS A 213 -10.73 12.65 -4.00
CA LYS A 213 -9.84 11.74 -4.70
C LYS A 213 -10.71 10.89 -5.63
N PRO A 214 -10.33 10.72 -6.92
CA PRO A 214 -11.07 9.83 -7.80
C PRO A 214 -10.96 8.38 -7.30
N PRO A 215 -11.95 7.52 -7.60
CA PRO A 215 -11.86 6.09 -7.31
C PRO A 215 -10.67 5.46 -8.06
N ILE A 216 -10.22 4.31 -7.58
CA ILE A 216 -9.19 3.52 -8.26
C ILE A 216 -9.76 2.91 -9.55
N LEU A 217 -8.88 2.54 -10.46
CA LEU A 217 -9.28 1.98 -11.76
C LEU A 217 -10.31 0.85 -11.63
N ASP A 218 -10.06 -0.12 -10.76
CA ASP A 218 -10.88 -1.33 -10.61
C ASP A 218 -12.34 -1.03 -10.19
N ASN A 219 -12.58 0.12 -9.54
CA ASN A 219 -13.93 0.60 -9.23
C ASN A 219 -14.56 1.41 -10.38
N VAL A 220 -13.82 1.69 -11.45
CA VAL A 220 -14.28 2.46 -12.62
C VAL A 220 -14.43 1.58 -13.84
N ILE A 221 -13.48 0.70 -14.08
CA ILE A 221 -13.49 -0.30 -15.15
C ILE A 221 -13.16 -1.63 -14.51
N ALA A 222 -14.12 -2.53 -14.47
CA ALA A 222 -13.94 -3.89 -13.96
C ALA A 222 -13.00 -4.71 -14.87
N TYR A 223 -12.51 -5.82 -14.37
CA TYR A 223 -11.56 -6.68 -15.08
C TYR A 223 -12.14 -7.24 -16.40
N ASP A 224 -13.46 -7.44 -16.48
CA ASP A 224 -14.18 -7.85 -17.68
C ASP A 224 -14.42 -6.71 -18.69
N GLY A 225 -13.92 -5.51 -18.40
CA GLY A 225 -14.12 -4.30 -19.23
C GLY A 225 -15.45 -3.58 -18.98
N THR A 226 -16.27 -4.02 -18.02
CA THR A 226 -17.50 -3.31 -17.65
C THR A 226 -17.17 -1.95 -17.02
N VAL A 227 -17.80 -0.90 -17.53
CA VAL A 227 -17.59 0.48 -17.02
C VAL A 227 -18.66 0.85 -16.03
N SER A 228 -18.24 1.31 -14.83
CA SER A 228 -19.15 1.88 -13.84
C SER A 228 -19.79 3.18 -14.36
N THR A 229 -21.09 3.31 -14.20
CA THR A 229 -21.86 4.44 -14.74
C THR A 229 -21.77 5.71 -13.90
N ASP A 230 -21.45 5.61 -12.60
CA ASP A 230 -21.38 6.76 -11.69
C ASP A 230 -20.45 6.43 -10.50
N PRO A 231 -19.13 6.34 -10.72
CA PRO A 231 -18.20 6.04 -9.66
C PRO A 231 -18.03 7.24 -8.72
N ASP A 232 -18.29 7.03 -7.43
CA ASP A 232 -18.18 8.05 -6.40
C ASP A 232 -16.73 8.45 -6.12
N ASN A 233 -16.49 9.76 -6.01
CA ASN A 233 -15.23 10.28 -5.51
C ASN A 233 -15.10 10.08 -3.99
N GLU A 234 -13.95 9.59 -3.55
CA GLU A 234 -13.57 9.58 -2.14
C GLU A 234 -13.43 11.02 -1.62
N LYS A 235 -13.82 11.27 -0.36
CA LYS A 235 -13.84 12.61 0.24
C LYS A 235 -13.05 12.64 1.54
N PHE A 236 -12.11 13.55 1.64
CA PHE A 236 -11.40 13.86 2.89
C PHE A 236 -11.87 15.19 3.43
N ILE A 237 -12.38 15.18 4.67
CA ILE A 237 -12.75 16.38 5.42
C ILE A 237 -11.83 16.44 6.62
N SER A 238 -10.93 17.41 6.63
CA SER A 238 -9.85 17.49 7.62
C SER A 238 -9.88 18.83 8.36
N ASN A 239 -9.65 18.78 9.66
CA ASN A 239 -9.36 19.95 10.47
C ASN A 239 -8.24 19.65 11.47
N GLU A 240 -7.39 20.63 11.70
CA GLU A 240 -6.29 20.60 12.66
C GLU A 240 -6.21 21.95 13.36
N PHE A 241 -5.97 21.94 14.66
CA PHE A 241 -5.66 23.13 15.42
C PHE A 241 -4.59 22.83 16.45
N GLY A 242 -3.74 23.83 16.71
CA GLY A 242 -2.63 23.62 17.61
C GLY A 242 -1.90 24.90 17.97
N GLY A 243 -0.79 24.72 18.65
CA GLY A 243 0.09 25.80 19.05
C GLY A 243 1.56 25.40 19.00
N ALA A 244 2.41 26.39 18.92
CA ALA A 244 3.86 26.20 18.96
C ALA A 244 4.51 27.22 19.90
N TYR A 245 5.56 26.78 20.58
CA TYR A 245 6.47 27.61 21.35
C TYR A 245 7.89 27.40 20.86
N ASN A 246 8.61 28.46 20.55
CA ASN A 246 9.98 28.45 20.08
C ASN A 246 10.84 29.40 20.91
N SER A 247 11.96 28.91 21.40
CA SER A 247 13.04 29.69 22.03
C SER A 247 14.38 29.13 21.57
N ASP A 248 15.45 29.76 21.96
CA ASP A 248 16.83 29.33 21.63
C ASP A 248 17.14 27.88 22.09
N LYS A 249 16.45 27.41 23.14
CA LYS A 249 16.72 26.10 23.76
C LYS A 249 15.56 25.10 23.64
N VAL A 250 14.35 25.57 23.39
CA VAL A 250 13.15 24.73 23.43
C VAL A 250 12.24 25.06 22.25
N ALA A 251 11.91 24.06 21.47
CA ALA A 251 10.86 24.11 20.47
C ALA A 251 9.82 23.06 20.80
N ILE A 252 8.54 23.48 20.93
CA ILE A 252 7.41 22.59 21.20
C ILE A 252 6.33 22.93 20.19
N LYS A 253 5.76 21.92 19.55
CA LYS A 253 4.54 22.01 18.75
C LYS A 253 3.55 20.96 19.25
N GLY A 254 2.29 21.34 19.43
CA GLY A 254 1.23 20.41 19.77
C GLY A 254 0.00 20.70 18.91
N SER A 255 -0.66 19.65 18.44
CA SER A 255 -1.90 19.77 17.66
C SER A 255 -2.89 18.65 17.97
N TYR A 256 -4.15 18.96 17.72
CA TYR A 256 -5.23 18.00 17.57
C TYR A 256 -5.67 17.99 16.12
N TYR A 257 -5.85 16.80 15.56
CA TYR A 257 -6.39 16.61 14.23
C TYR A 257 -7.67 15.77 14.26
N ASN A 258 -8.54 16.02 13.29
CA ASN A 258 -9.68 15.19 12.98
C ASN A 258 -9.86 15.15 11.46
N THR A 259 -9.83 13.94 10.89
CA THR A 259 -10.04 13.71 9.47
C THR A 259 -11.11 12.63 9.29
N GLN A 260 -12.12 12.94 8.49
CA GLN A 260 -13.07 11.96 7.99
C GLN A 260 -12.71 11.61 6.55
N TRP A 261 -12.58 10.32 6.29
CA TRP A 261 -12.43 9.77 4.96
C TRP A 261 -13.73 9.09 4.60
N LYS A 262 -14.47 9.65 3.64
CA LYS A 262 -15.79 9.19 3.24
C LYS A 262 -15.79 8.64 1.82
N ASP A 263 -16.72 7.75 1.57
CA ASP A 263 -16.97 7.13 0.27
C ASP A 263 -15.69 6.45 -0.29
N ARG A 264 -14.88 5.87 0.61
CA ARG A 264 -13.66 5.17 0.22
C ARG A 264 -14.01 3.92 -0.58
N ASN A 265 -13.30 3.75 -1.67
CA ASN A 265 -13.36 2.55 -2.50
C ASN A 265 -12.17 1.64 -2.16
N LEU A 266 -12.44 0.38 -1.88
CA LEU A 266 -11.43 -0.63 -1.57
C LEU A 266 -11.67 -1.86 -2.42
N THR A 267 -10.60 -2.47 -2.88
CA THR A 267 -10.61 -3.80 -3.47
C THR A 267 -9.97 -4.76 -2.48
N LYS A 268 -10.64 -5.86 -2.18
CA LYS A 268 -10.11 -6.95 -1.37
C LYS A 268 -10.11 -8.23 -2.22
N SER A 269 -9.00 -8.95 -2.19
CA SER A 269 -8.90 -10.26 -2.82
C SER A 269 -9.14 -11.33 -1.77
N VAL A 270 -9.95 -12.32 -2.12
CA VAL A 270 -10.25 -13.48 -1.30
C VAL A 270 -9.87 -14.72 -2.09
N GLU A 271 -9.08 -15.62 -1.53
CA GLU A 271 -8.87 -16.93 -2.15
C GLU A 271 -9.99 -17.86 -1.71
N THR A 272 -10.76 -18.36 -2.65
CA THR A 272 -11.77 -19.39 -2.36
C THR A 272 -11.09 -20.73 -2.19
N GLY A 273 -11.09 -21.23 -0.96
CA GLY A 273 -10.41 -22.48 -0.58
C GLY A 273 -11.03 -23.78 -1.10
N ALA A 274 -11.88 -23.74 -2.12
CA ALA A 274 -12.62 -24.89 -2.62
C ALA A 274 -12.01 -25.55 -3.86
N GLY A 275 -10.97 -24.97 -4.46
CA GLY A 275 -10.34 -25.50 -5.67
C GLY A 275 -8.81 -25.55 -5.60
N ASP A 276 -8.23 -26.54 -6.25
CA ASP A 276 -6.77 -26.67 -6.43
C ASP A 276 -6.18 -25.57 -7.35
N SER A 277 -7.00 -24.63 -7.84
CA SER A 277 -6.66 -23.69 -8.91
C SER A 277 -6.02 -22.39 -8.43
N GLY A 278 -6.09 -22.05 -7.14
CA GLY A 278 -5.62 -20.77 -6.62
C GLY A 278 -6.46 -19.60 -7.13
N ASP A 279 -7.75 -19.84 -7.30
CA ASP A 279 -8.74 -18.88 -7.77
C ASP A 279 -8.83 -17.73 -6.77
N THR A 280 -8.81 -16.52 -7.28
CA THR A 280 -8.87 -15.30 -6.47
C THR A 280 -10.16 -14.57 -6.82
N ASP A 281 -11.05 -14.50 -5.86
CA ASP A 281 -12.26 -13.68 -5.96
C ASP A 281 -11.94 -12.24 -5.54
N ILE A 282 -12.64 -11.30 -6.13
CA ILE A 282 -12.43 -9.88 -5.87
C ILE A 282 -13.69 -9.28 -5.28
N ILE A 283 -13.54 -8.60 -4.15
CA ILE A 283 -14.60 -7.82 -3.52
C ILE A 283 -14.33 -6.34 -3.76
N TYR A 284 -15.28 -5.67 -4.38
CA TYR A 284 -15.27 -4.22 -4.57
C TYR A 284 -16.13 -3.56 -3.50
N LEU A 285 -15.48 -2.92 -2.52
CA LEU A 285 -16.15 -2.20 -1.45
C LEU A 285 -16.34 -0.74 -1.83
N THR A 286 -17.55 -0.23 -1.67
CA THR A 286 -17.89 1.17 -1.90
C THR A 286 -18.49 1.81 -0.65
N GLY A 287 -18.41 3.13 -0.54
CA GLY A 287 -19.02 3.86 0.55
C GLY A 287 -18.39 3.61 1.93
N VAL A 288 -17.17 3.10 1.98
CA VAL A 288 -16.46 2.85 3.24
C VAL A 288 -16.08 4.17 3.90
N ASN A 289 -16.54 4.39 5.13
CA ASN A 289 -16.23 5.60 5.88
C ASN A 289 -15.26 5.31 7.02
N GLN A 290 -14.35 6.26 7.27
CA GLN A 290 -13.35 6.16 8.34
C GLN A 290 -13.20 7.48 9.06
N GLY A 291 -13.08 7.43 10.39
CA GLY A 291 -12.76 8.55 11.24
C GLY A 291 -11.36 8.42 11.84
N HIS A 292 -10.55 9.45 11.69
CA HIS A 292 -9.20 9.53 12.24
C HIS A 292 -9.05 10.77 13.09
N SER A 293 -8.84 10.62 14.39
CA SER A 293 -8.60 11.75 15.28
C SER A 293 -7.45 11.46 16.24
N GLY A 294 -6.76 12.51 16.68
CA GLY A 294 -5.67 12.33 17.61
C GLY A 294 -4.96 13.59 18.04
N TRP A 295 -4.07 13.41 18.99
CA TRP A 295 -3.16 14.44 19.48
C TRP A 295 -1.73 14.11 19.09
N GLU A 296 -1.01 15.14 18.67
CA GLU A 296 0.42 15.06 18.36
C GLU A 296 1.18 16.14 19.11
N VAL A 297 2.31 15.76 19.68
CA VAL A 297 3.23 16.69 20.35
C VAL A 297 4.64 16.39 19.90
N GLU A 298 5.33 17.39 19.41
CA GLU A 298 6.76 17.34 19.07
C GLU A 298 7.53 18.33 19.93
N THR A 299 8.64 17.89 20.46
CA THR A 299 9.48 18.73 21.33
C THR A 299 10.96 18.50 21.01
N LYS A 300 11.68 19.58 20.87
CA LYS A 300 13.15 19.58 20.80
C LYS A 300 13.69 20.48 21.90
N VAL A 301 14.64 19.95 22.67
CA VAL A 301 15.28 20.66 23.77
C VAL A 301 16.79 20.58 23.64
N SER A 302 17.47 21.72 23.56
CA SER A 302 18.92 21.80 23.72
C SER A 302 19.26 21.89 25.20
N LEU A 303 19.52 20.72 25.81
CA LEU A 303 19.83 20.60 27.24
C LEU A 303 21.18 21.21 27.58
N HIS A 304 22.13 21.07 26.69
CA HIS A 304 23.48 21.60 26.75
C HIS A 304 23.99 21.79 25.32
N ASP A 305 25.05 22.57 25.11
CA ASP A 305 25.68 22.77 23.79
C ASP A 305 26.07 21.43 23.10
N MET A 306 26.31 20.41 23.91
CA MET A 306 26.68 19.07 23.47
C MET A 306 25.54 18.05 23.53
N VAL A 307 24.32 18.43 23.97
CA VAL A 307 23.25 17.45 24.22
C VAL A 307 21.90 18.02 23.81
N ASP A 308 21.29 17.38 22.81
CA ASP A 308 19.88 17.64 22.39
C ASP A 308 18.98 16.47 22.75
N LEU A 309 17.77 16.76 23.17
CA LEU A 309 16.67 15.82 23.40
C LEU A 309 15.54 16.11 22.41
N ASP A 310 15.10 15.07 21.71
CA ASP A 310 13.93 15.08 20.82
C ASP A 310 12.85 14.17 21.40
N VAL A 311 11.62 14.62 21.49
CA VAL A 311 10.47 13.82 21.95
C VAL A 311 9.32 14.04 20.98
N ALA A 312 8.69 12.95 20.52
CA ALA A 312 7.42 13.00 19.80
C ALA A 312 6.42 12.02 20.42
N ILE A 313 5.18 12.47 20.51
CA ILE A 313 4.06 11.72 21.04
C ILE A 313 2.91 11.83 20.04
N SER A 314 2.37 10.68 19.61
CA SER A 314 1.14 10.61 18.82
C SER A 314 0.19 9.64 19.50
N VAL A 315 -1.03 10.09 19.77
CA VAL A 315 -2.10 9.27 20.34
C VAL A 315 -3.34 9.47 19.49
N GLY A 316 -3.64 8.47 18.67
CA GLY A 316 -4.75 8.45 17.74
C GLY A 316 -5.88 7.52 18.17
N SER A 317 -7.02 7.72 17.54
CA SER A 317 -8.16 6.80 17.56
C SER A 317 -8.73 6.78 16.15
N TRP A 318 -8.50 5.68 15.44
CA TRP A 318 -8.89 5.50 14.04
C TRP A 318 -9.82 4.30 13.95
N ALA A 319 -10.99 4.50 13.36
CA ALA A 319 -12.00 3.45 13.23
C ALA A 319 -12.85 3.65 11.98
N PHE A 320 -13.47 2.58 11.54
CA PHE A 320 -14.54 2.65 10.54
C PHE A 320 -15.77 3.31 11.14
N ASP A 321 -16.52 4.05 10.32
CA ASP A 321 -17.72 4.81 10.65
C ASP A 321 -18.89 4.28 9.81
N GLY A 322 -19.55 3.26 10.31
CA GLY A 322 -20.61 2.51 9.64
C GLY A 322 -20.15 1.23 8.95
N ASP A 323 -21.13 0.42 8.60
CA ASP A 323 -20.93 -0.79 7.81
C ASP A 323 -20.70 -0.43 6.34
N ALA A 324 -20.06 -1.31 5.58
CA ALA A 324 -19.78 -1.10 4.17
C ALA A 324 -20.55 -2.10 3.31
N LYS A 325 -20.83 -1.68 2.07
CA LYS A 325 -21.37 -2.55 1.03
C LYS A 325 -20.29 -2.88 0.02
N GLY A 326 -20.35 -4.06 -0.55
CA GLY A 326 -19.41 -4.48 -1.57
C GLY A 326 -20.02 -5.50 -2.52
N ASP A 327 -19.55 -5.45 -3.74
CA ASP A 327 -19.87 -6.43 -4.76
C ASP A 327 -18.79 -7.51 -4.75
N TYR A 328 -19.20 -8.73 -4.47
CA TYR A 328 -18.34 -9.90 -4.54
C TYR A 328 -18.45 -10.50 -5.93
N GLN A 329 -17.33 -10.60 -6.61
CA GLN A 329 -17.24 -11.21 -7.93
C GLN A 329 -16.66 -12.61 -7.79
N GLU A 330 -17.49 -13.60 -8.00
CA GLU A 330 -17.11 -15.01 -8.03
C GLU A 330 -16.87 -15.42 -9.49
N MET A 331 -15.64 -15.81 -9.79
CA MET A 331 -15.29 -16.33 -11.12
C MET A 331 -15.66 -17.81 -11.20
N GLU A 332 -16.38 -18.19 -12.24
CA GLU A 332 -16.69 -19.59 -12.53
C GLU A 332 -15.64 -20.16 -13.47
N TYR A 333 -15.08 -21.32 -13.11
CA TYR A 333 -14.03 -21.98 -13.88
C TYR A 333 -14.49 -23.33 -14.38
N ASN A 334 -14.04 -23.73 -15.58
CA ASN A 334 -14.20 -25.09 -16.07
C ASN A 334 -13.12 -26.05 -15.49
N GLU A 335 -13.20 -27.33 -15.87
CA GLU A 335 -12.24 -28.35 -15.41
C GLU A 335 -10.81 -28.05 -15.87
N GLU A 336 -10.63 -27.27 -16.92
CA GLU A 336 -9.34 -26.83 -17.48
C GLU A 336 -8.81 -25.54 -16.81
N GLY A 337 -9.55 -24.95 -15.87
CA GLY A 337 -9.19 -23.72 -15.17
C GLY A 337 -9.43 -22.43 -15.96
N GLN A 338 -10.28 -22.47 -16.99
CA GLN A 338 -10.70 -21.32 -17.78
C GLN A 338 -11.87 -20.62 -17.11
N VAL A 339 -11.90 -19.30 -17.11
CA VAL A 339 -13.07 -18.51 -16.69
C VAL A 339 -14.18 -18.72 -17.70
N ILE A 340 -15.30 -19.32 -17.26
CA ILE A 340 -16.49 -19.58 -18.09
C ILE A 340 -17.68 -18.70 -17.72
N GLY A 341 -17.59 -17.98 -16.60
CA GLY A 341 -18.63 -17.10 -16.13
C GLY A 341 -18.16 -16.26 -14.96
N GLN A 342 -18.98 -15.28 -14.61
CA GLN A 342 -18.80 -14.44 -13.45
C GLN A 342 -20.16 -14.16 -12.82
N THR A 343 -20.28 -14.40 -11.52
CA THR A 343 -21.48 -14.03 -10.75
C THR A 343 -21.12 -12.89 -9.81
N THR A 344 -21.90 -11.81 -9.83
CA THR A 344 -21.72 -10.68 -8.90
C THR A 344 -22.85 -10.70 -7.87
N THR A 345 -22.48 -10.73 -6.59
CA THR A 345 -23.42 -10.70 -5.46
C THR A 345 -23.08 -9.52 -4.54
N GLU A 346 -24.08 -8.68 -4.24
CA GLU A 346 -23.91 -7.60 -3.27
C GLU A 346 -23.91 -8.16 -1.84
N TYR A 347 -22.91 -7.80 -1.07
CA TYR A 347 -22.76 -8.11 0.35
C TYR A 347 -22.69 -6.86 1.21
N GLU A 348 -23.06 -6.99 2.47
CA GLU A 348 -22.84 -5.97 3.49
C GLU A 348 -21.84 -6.49 4.51
N TYR A 349 -20.87 -5.63 4.90
CA TYR A 349 -19.80 -5.99 5.82
C TYR A 349 -19.87 -5.19 7.11
N ALA A 350 -19.81 -5.89 8.23
CA ALA A 350 -19.90 -5.35 9.58
C ALA A 350 -18.59 -4.67 10.00
N LEU A 351 -18.43 -3.41 9.63
CA LEU A 351 -17.20 -2.64 9.90
C LEU A 351 -17.38 -1.58 11.01
N ASP A 352 -18.60 -1.21 11.37
CA ASP A 352 -18.84 -0.11 12.31
C ASP A 352 -18.08 -0.27 13.62
N GLY A 353 -17.24 0.71 13.95
CA GLY A 353 -16.41 0.74 15.16
C GLY A 353 -15.15 -0.14 15.12
N LEU A 354 -14.89 -0.90 14.04
CA LEU A 354 -13.63 -1.62 13.90
C LEU A 354 -12.45 -0.64 13.85
N LYS A 355 -11.39 -0.98 14.56
CA LYS A 355 -10.13 -0.23 14.48
C LYS A 355 -9.46 -0.45 13.15
N ILE A 356 -8.88 0.62 12.62
CA ILE A 356 -8.12 0.57 11.38
C ILE A 356 -6.76 -0.04 11.67
N GLY A 357 -6.37 -1.01 10.86
CA GLY A 357 -5.11 -1.75 10.92
C GLY A 357 -3.94 -1.01 10.28
N ASP A 358 -2.91 -1.74 9.94
CA ASP A 358 -1.69 -1.38 9.21
C ASP A 358 -0.71 -0.47 9.97
N MET A 359 -1.18 0.37 10.90
CA MET A 359 -0.32 1.29 11.64
C MET A 359 -0.70 1.39 13.12
N PRO A 360 0.30 1.48 14.02
CA PRO A 360 0.05 1.76 15.42
C PRO A 360 -0.63 3.11 15.63
N GLN A 361 -1.76 3.13 16.35
CA GLN A 361 -2.49 4.35 16.65
C GLN A 361 -1.86 5.16 17.79
N THR A 362 -0.86 4.60 18.48
CA THR A 362 -0.10 5.27 19.54
C THR A 362 1.39 5.08 19.31
N ALA A 363 2.13 6.18 19.32
CA ALA A 363 3.59 6.18 19.20
C ALA A 363 4.23 7.17 20.18
N TYR A 364 5.28 6.72 20.85
CA TYR A 364 6.16 7.56 21.67
C TYR A 364 7.57 7.44 21.13
N VAL A 365 8.21 8.57 20.91
CA VAL A 365 9.58 8.64 20.38
C VAL A 365 10.42 9.48 21.33
N GLY A 366 11.58 8.97 21.74
CA GLY A 366 12.59 9.68 22.51
C GLY A 366 13.95 9.57 21.83
N GLY A 367 14.55 10.69 21.48
CA GLY A 367 15.87 10.78 20.87
C GLY A 367 16.84 11.58 21.74
N LEU A 368 18.02 11.04 21.99
CA LEU A 368 19.11 11.76 22.64
C LEU A 368 20.29 11.87 21.68
N THR A 369 20.68 13.10 21.35
CA THR A 369 21.85 13.38 20.51
C THR A 369 22.97 13.96 21.35
N ILE A 370 24.14 13.34 21.30
CA ILE A 370 25.36 13.80 21.98
C ILE A 370 26.39 14.24 20.94
N LYS A 371 26.99 15.41 21.16
CA LYS A 371 28.00 16.05 20.31
C LYS A 371 29.33 16.15 21.08
N PRO A 372 30.03 15.01 21.29
CA PRO A 372 31.20 14.99 22.25
C PRO A 372 32.41 15.77 21.75
N ILE A 373 32.57 15.90 20.44
CA ILE A 373 33.60 16.70 19.78
C ILE A 373 33.02 17.39 18.54
N LYS A 374 33.71 18.42 18.06
CA LYS A 374 33.28 19.14 16.85
C LYS A 374 33.14 18.19 15.66
N GLY A 375 32.00 18.21 15.02
CA GLY A 375 31.69 17.40 13.83
C GLY A 375 31.17 16.00 14.11
N LEU A 376 31.25 15.49 15.35
CA LEU A 376 30.71 14.16 15.73
C LEU A 376 29.37 14.31 16.42
N ASN A 377 28.37 13.64 15.86
CA ASN A 377 27.02 13.45 16.45
C ASN A 377 26.77 11.97 16.66
N VAL A 378 26.32 11.61 17.84
CA VAL A 378 25.87 10.26 18.21
C VAL A 378 24.46 10.38 18.73
N GLN A 379 23.53 9.67 18.14
CA GLN A 379 22.11 9.68 18.53
C GLN A 379 21.63 8.28 18.88
N GLY A 380 20.94 8.16 19.98
CA GLY A 380 20.08 7.03 20.31
C GLY A 380 18.62 7.45 20.14
N LEU A 381 17.85 6.70 19.38
CA LEU A 381 16.45 6.98 19.08
C LEU A 381 15.62 5.77 19.47
N TYR A 382 14.85 5.90 20.56
CA TYR A 382 13.93 4.87 21.02
C TYR A 382 12.51 5.20 20.60
N ARG A 383 11.83 4.21 19.98
CA ARG A 383 10.42 4.30 19.58
C ARG A 383 9.64 3.20 20.28
N TRP A 384 8.50 3.58 20.86
CA TRP A 384 7.53 2.66 21.44
C TRP A 384 6.20 2.80 20.71
N TYR A 385 5.60 1.66 20.35
CA TYR A 385 4.35 1.58 19.61
C TYR A 385 3.32 0.74 20.35
N ASP A 386 2.08 1.19 20.33
CA ASP A 386 0.94 0.51 20.92
C ASP A 386 -0.34 0.76 20.10
N ASN A 387 -1.43 0.07 20.46
CA ASN A 387 -2.69 0.17 19.75
C ASN A 387 -2.52 -0.10 18.24
N HIS A 388 -1.77 -1.14 17.92
CA HIS A 388 -1.59 -1.65 16.58
C HIS A 388 -2.58 -2.80 16.37
N TYR A 389 -3.51 -2.62 15.44
CA TYR A 389 -4.55 -3.57 15.13
C TYR A 389 -4.26 -4.25 13.80
N ALA A 390 -4.67 -5.51 13.66
CA ALA A 390 -4.64 -6.20 12.38
C ALA A 390 -5.66 -5.61 11.40
N ASP A 391 -5.40 -5.71 10.11
CA ASP A 391 -6.42 -5.46 9.11
C ASP A 391 -7.50 -6.55 9.17
N TRP A 392 -8.71 -6.23 8.79
CA TRP A 392 -9.83 -7.16 8.81
C TRP A 392 -9.87 -8.01 7.53
N SER A 393 -10.40 -9.23 7.64
CA SER A 393 -10.68 -10.10 6.50
C SER A 393 -12.18 -10.05 6.13
N PRO A 394 -12.54 -9.92 4.84
CA PRO A 394 -13.93 -9.94 4.39
C PRO A 394 -14.68 -11.20 4.79
N ASP A 395 -14.04 -12.37 4.71
CA ASP A 395 -14.62 -13.68 4.98
C ASP A 395 -15.26 -13.80 6.36
N SER A 396 -14.83 -12.98 7.32
CA SER A 396 -15.32 -13.03 8.70
C SER A 396 -16.31 -11.92 9.03
N ARG A 397 -16.63 -11.02 8.09
CA ARG A 397 -17.38 -9.78 8.37
C ARG A 397 -18.68 -9.61 7.59
N GLU A 398 -19.05 -10.58 6.79
CA GLU A 398 -20.31 -10.56 6.04
C GLU A 398 -21.51 -10.47 6.99
N VAL A 399 -22.46 -9.59 6.69
CA VAL A 399 -23.71 -9.42 7.45
C VAL A 399 -24.72 -10.49 7.02
N SER A 400 -24.50 -11.72 7.47
CA SER A 400 -25.40 -12.84 7.26
C SER A 400 -25.48 -13.71 8.52
N GLY A 401 -26.67 -14.01 9.01
CA GLY A 401 -26.85 -14.85 10.21
C GLY A 401 -26.31 -14.21 11.48
N ASP A 402 -25.43 -14.91 12.20
CA ASP A 402 -24.72 -14.41 13.37
C ASP A 402 -23.56 -13.52 12.96
N VAL A 403 -23.78 -12.21 12.95
CA VAL A 403 -22.81 -11.19 12.50
C VAL A 403 -21.70 -11.03 13.52
N ASP A 404 -20.46 -11.22 13.10
CA ASP A 404 -19.31 -10.93 13.93
C ASP A 404 -19.01 -9.43 13.96
N ARG A 405 -19.19 -8.81 15.14
CA ARG A 405 -18.89 -7.40 15.42
C ARG A 405 -17.77 -7.23 16.45
N ALA A 406 -17.06 -8.30 16.79
CA ALA A 406 -15.93 -8.22 17.70
C ALA A 406 -14.79 -7.41 17.08
N GLN A 407 -13.95 -6.79 17.90
CA GLN A 407 -12.81 -6.03 17.44
C GLN A 407 -11.75 -6.95 16.82
N VAL A 408 -11.06 -6.47 15.77
CA VAL A 408 -9.91 -7.17 15.19
C VAL A 408 -8.78 -7.37 16.20
N TRP A 409 -7.95 -8.38 15.97
CA TRP A 409 -6.82 -8.66 16.85
C TRP A 409 -5.90 -7.45 17.01
N LYS A 410 -5.57 -7.15 18.26
CA LYS A 410 -4.59 -6.14 18.62
C LYS A 410 -3.23 -6.80 18.83
N SER A 411 -2.24 -6.43 18.03
CA SER A 411 -0.88 -6.94 18.18
C SER A 411 -0.22 -6.46 19.50
N PRO A 412 0.77 -7.19 20.03
CA PRO A 412 1.53 -6.75 21.18
C PRO A 412 2.23 -5.42 20.94
N SER A 413 2.28 -4.56 21.97
CA SER A 413 3.10 -3.35 21.92
C SER A 413 4.59 -3.70 21.81
N TYR A 414 5.37 -2.85 21.15
CA TYR A 414 6.80 -3.10 20.96
C TYR A 414 7.62 -1.82 20.97
N GLY A 415 8.92 -1.97 21.25
CA GLY A 415 9.88 -0.89 21.24
C GLY A 415 11.09 -1.20 20.36
N LYS A 416 11.63 -0.15 19.71
CA LYS A 416 12.83 -0.22 18.86
C LYS A 416 13.82 0.83 19.28
N LEU A 417 15.10 0.45 19.38
CA LEU A 417 16.22 1.37 19.56
C LEU A 417 17.02 1.42 18.26
N ASP A 418 17.17 2.62 17.70
CA ASP A 418 18.10 2.87 16.61
C ASP A 418 19.28 3.71 17.12
N LEU A 419 20.47 3.41 16.63
CA LEU A 419 21.68 4.16 16.94
C LEU A 419 22.24 4.76 15.65
N HIS A 420 22.55 6.04 15.70
CA HIS A 420 23.07 6.79 14.57
C HIS A 420 24.36 7.51 14.93
N LEU A 421 25.33 7.47 14.04
CA LEU A 421 26.59 8.21 14.14
C LEU A 421 26.79 9.01 12.85
N SER A 422 27.18 10.26 13.00
CA SER A 422 27.60 11.10 11.89
C SER A 422 28.87 11.88 12.32
N TYR A 423 29.95 11.73 11.56
CA TYR A 423 31.19 12.43 11.84
C TYR A 423 31.69 13.19 10.60
N LYS A 424 31.65 14.51 10.70
CA LYS A 424 32.29 15.38 9.72
C LYS A 424 33.78 15.39 10.01
N LEU A 425 34.54 14.70 9.19
CA LEU A 425 36.01 14.61 9.31
C LEU A 425 36.64 15.97 9.06
N PRO A 426 37.85 16.24 9.63
CA PRO A 426 38.63 17.39 9.23
C PRO A 426 38.91 17.39 7.74
N ASP A 427 38.90 18.58 7.13
CA ASP A 427 39.17 18.72 5.70
C ASP A 427 40.56 18.16 5.36
N ILE A 428 40.64 17.24 4.42
CA ILE A 428 41.89 16.63 3.93
C ILE A 428 42.06 17.01 2.46
N ALA A 429 43.10 17.77 2.16
CA ALA A 429 43.44 18.22 0.82
C ALA A 429 42.32 18.97 0.09
N GLY A 430 41.48 19.71 0.80
CA GLY A 430 40.34 20.44 0.24
C GLY A 430 39.07 19.60 0.06
N LEU A 431 39.10 18.32 0.48
CA LEU A 431 37.94 17.42 0.43
C LEU A 431 37.19 17.44 1.78
N GLY A 432 35.93 17.79 1.73
CA GLY A 432 35.00 17.62 2.85
C GLY A 432 34.48 16.21 2.94
N MET A 433 34.69 15.50 4.05
CA MET A 433 34.24 14.11 4.20
C MET A 433 33.31 13.97 5.39
N THR A 434 32.27 13.17 5.25
CA THR A 434 31.34 12.80 6.32
C THR A 434 31.20 11.27 6.37
N LEU A 435 31.59 10.69 7.51
CA LEU A 435 31.37 9.28 7.82
C LEU A 435 30.02 9.15 8.54
N SER A 436 29.16 8.23 8.09
CA SER A 436 27.90 7.88 8.76
C SER A 436 27.84 6.40 9.09
N GLY A 437 27.20 6.06 10.20
CA GLY A 437 26.93 4.70 10.61
C GLY A 437 25.55 4.62 11.29
N HIS A 438 24.79 3.59 10.96
CA HIS A 438 23.47 3.38 11.52
C HIS A 438 23.29 1.93 11.92
N ILE A 439 22.73 1.69 13.09
CA ILE A 439 22.29 0.39 13.57
C ILE A 439 20.79 0.52 13.83
N PHE A 440 20.00 -0.17 13.04
CA PHE A 440 18.55 -0.21 13.19
C PHE A 440 18.15 -1.42 14.03
N ASN A 441 17.11 -1.26 14.86
CA ASN A 441 16.66 -2.27 15.81
C ASN A 441 17.84 -2.85 16.62
N ALA A 442 18.64 -1.98 17.26
CA ALA A 442 19.89 -2.35 17.94
C ALA A 442 19.67 -3.40 19.06
N LEU A 443 18.49 -3.45 19.65
CA LEU A 443 18.10 -4.44 20.66
C LEU A 443 17.70 -5.80 20.06
N ASP A 444 17.61 -5.90 18.72
CA ASP A 444 17.22 -7.10 17.99
C ASP A 444 15.84 -7.68 18.43
N GLY A 445 14.93 -6.78 18.79
CA GLY A 445 13.58 -7.17 19.21
C GLY A 445 12.76 -7.71 18.04
N VAL A 446 12.07 -8.82 18.24
CA VAL A 446 11.08 -9.33 17.29
C VAL A 446 9.76 -8.60 17.55
N TYR A 447 9.13 -8.11 16.47
CA TYR A 447 7.87 -7.39 16.57
C TYR A 447 6.99 -7.66 15.34
N VAL A 448 5.68 -7.52 15.53
CA VAL A 448 4.70 -7.60 14.44
C VAL A 448 4.67 -6.22 13.78
N GLN A 449 5.01 -6.19 12.50
CA GLN A 449 4.98 -4.98 11.69
C GLN A 449 3.63 -4.76 11.05
N ASP A 450 2.95 -5.86 10.69
CA ASP A 450 1.65 -5.86 10.06
C ASP A 450 0.93 -7.19 10.33
N ALA A 451 -0.40 -7.22 10.23
CA ALA A 451 -1.19 -8.43 10.43
C ALA A 451 -2.56 -8.35 9.75
N VAL A 452 -3.07 -9.50 9.33
CA VAL A 452 -4.46 -9.69 8.87
C VAL A 452 -5.18 -10.61 9.85
N ASP A 453 -6.30 -10.16 10.40
CA ASP A 453 -7.10 -10.88 11.38
C ASP A 453 -7.99 -11.93 10.71
N ASN A 454 -8.08 -13.11 11.30
CA ASN A 454 -8.83 -14.25 10.75
C ASN A 454 -8.51 -14.51 9.26
N SER A 455 -7.22 -14.38 8.90
CA SER A 455 -6.76 -14.70 7.56
C SER A 455 -7.09 -16.15 7.21
N GLN A 456 -7.57 -16.40 6.03
CA GLN A 456 -7.82 -17.74 5.50
C GLN A 456 -6.60 -18.67 5.59
N TYR A 457 -5.38 -18.12 5.55
CA TYR A 457 -4.14 -18.89 5.67
C TYR A 457 -3.88 -19.40 7.08
N ASN A 458 -4.41 -18.72 8.11
CA ASN A 458 -4.21 -19.04 9.51
C ASN A 458 -5.52 -19.31 10.27
N GLY A 459 -6.63 -19.45 9.56
CA GLY A 459 -7.92 -19.75 10.15
C GLY A 459 -7.98 -21.18 10.69
N TYR A 460 -8.22 -21.32 12.00
CA TYR A 460 -8.41 -22.63 12.66
C TYR A 460 -9.89 -22.98 12.86
N GLY A 461 -10.80 -22.20 12.28
CA GLY A 461 -12.24 -22.45 12.28
C GLY A 461 -12.98 -21.96 13.52
N ASP A 462 -12.31 -21.44 14.52
CA ASP A 462 -12.93 -20.91 15.74
C ASP A 462 -13.28 -19.41 15.65
N LYS A 463 -12.80 -18.72 14.62
CA LYS A 463 -12.99 -17.27 14.35
C LYS A 463 -12.71 -16.36 15.56
N VAL A 464 -11.82 -16.79 16.46
CA VAL A 464 -11.40 -15.99 17.61
C VAL A 464 -10.37 -14.96 17.15
N HIS A 465 -10.56 -13.69 17.53
CA HIS A 465 -9.64 -12.58 17.21
C HIS A 465 -8.38 -12.64 18.06
N ALA A 466 -7.47 -13.54 17.72
CA ALA A 466 -6.26 -13.85 18.49
C ALA A 466 -5.09 -14.16 17.55
N ALA A 467 -3.87 -14.14 18.10
CA ALA A 467 -2.64 -14.31 17.35
C ALA A 467 -2.58 -15.60 16.49
N HIS A 468 -3.22 -16.68 16.93
CA HIS A 468 -3.21 -17.95 16.19
C HIS A 468 -4.11 -17.95 14.94
N ASN A 469 -5.07 -17.02 14.88
CA ASN A 469 -5.91 -16.79 13.70
C ASN A 469 -5.49 -15.59 12.87
N ALA A 470 -4.42 -14.89 13.24
CA ALA A 470 -3.88 -13.78 12.48
C ALA A 470 -2.68 -14.20 11.63
N GLU A 471 -2.67 -13.79 10.38
CA GLU A 471 -1.47 -13.79 9.57
C GLU A 471 -0.60 -12.61 9.99
N VAL A 472 0.66 -12.86 10.34
CA VAL A 472 1.55 -11.82 10.86
C VAL A 472 2.79 -11.64 10.02
N PHE A 473 3.16 -10.39 9.78
CA PHE A 473 4.38 -10.01 9.12
C PHE A 473 5.34 -9.43 10.16
N LEU A 474 6.49 -10.06 10.30
CA LEU A 474 7.49 -9.64 11.28
C LEU A 474 8.33 -8.49 10.74
N GLY A 475 8.65 -7.57 11.63
CA GLY A 475 9.51 -6.45 11.31
C GLY A 475 10.97 -6.84 11.11
N THR A 476 11.72 -5.95 10.46
CA THR A 476 13.11 -6.17 10.11
C THR A 476 13.97 -6.39 11.37
N PRO A 477 14.79 -7.46 11.42
CA PRO A 477 15.73 -7.69 12.51
C PRO A 477 16.83 -6.63 12.53
N ARG A 478 17.71 -6.69 13.54
CA ARG A 478 18.84 -5.78 13.62
C ARG A 478 19.65 -5.78 12.33
N ASN A 479 19.84 -4.59 11.78
CA ASN A 479 20.68 -4.40 10.60
C ASN A 479 21.50 -3.11 10.76
N PHE A 480 22.50 -2.95 9.93
CA PHE A 480 23.37 -1.77 9.97
C PHE A 480 23.80 -1.35 8.56
N ASN A 481 24.11 -0.08 8.43
CA ASN A 481 24.80 0.44 7.26
C ASN A 481 25.92 1.42 7.67
N VAL A 482 26.90 1.58 6.78
CA VAL A 482 27.99 2.55 6.90
C VAL A 482 28.11 3.28 5.57
N GLY A 483 28.25 4.59 5.63
CA GLY A 483 28.39 5.46 4.46
C GLY A 483 29.54 6.45 4.61
N LEU A 484 30.18 6.77 3.48
CA LEU A 484 31.14 7.86 3.37
C LEU A 484 30.69 8.81 2.26
N ALA A 485 30.40 10.05 2.61
CA ALA A 485 30.14 11.11 1.64
C ALA A 485 31.41 11.97 1.46
N VAL A 486 31.79 12.22 0.22
CA VAL A 486 32.93 13.08 -0.13
C VAL A 486 32.41 14.25 -0.97
N ASN A 487 32.72 15.47 -0.52
CA ASN A 487 32.40 16.71 -1.25
C ASN A 487 33.72 17.33 -1.72
N PHE A 488 33.77 17.68 -2.99
CA PHE A 488 34.95 18.26 -3.68
C PHE A 488 34.59 19.53 -4.42
#